data_6ace1660ae3951d1ce32f5c0b31f1f02
#
_entry.id   6ace1660ae3951d1ce32f5c0b31f1f02
#
_cell.length_a   1.000
_cell.length_b   1.000
_cell.length_c   1.000
_cell.angle_alpha   90.00
_cell.angle_beta   90.00
_cell.angle_gamma   90.00
#
_symmetry.space_group_name_H-M   'P 1'
#
loop_
_entity.id
_entity.type
_entity.pdbx_description
1 polymer ?
#
loop_
_entity_poly.entity_id
_entity_poly.type
_entity_poly.pdbx_seq_one_letter_code
_entity_poly.pdbx_strand_id
1 'polypeptide(L)'
;EGISGTGKTSLAYAFGSFVDNETTVASVQPSWRDSTEIFGYFNEFTKKFNETAILEKMYEAQYNDEVYITLLDEMNISRVEYYFAEMLSILELPNKKDWVVELVPNVWPGDPKKLDDGKLKIPENMWYIGTINNDDSTFMITDKVYDRAMPISIDDKCEVFEAPDTDRIKTSYKYLDSLFEKSSNEHQVSEENLEKIAQLDRYVIDHFRLAFGNRIVKQLKEFVPAYIACGGDEVAGIDYLIAHKILRKFEQLNLAYIKDEID
;
A
#
# COMPACT_ATOMS: atom_id res chain seq x y z
N GLU A 1 6.43 -5.14 7.00
CA GLU A 1 6.18 -5.57 8.37
C GLU A 1 7.34 -6.41 8.92
N GLY A 2 7.35 -6.70 10.24
CA GLY A 2 8.33 -7.58 10.88
C GLY A 2 8.80 -7.03 12.23
N ILE A 3 9.79 -7.68 12.83
CA ILE A 3 10.35 -7.29 14.14
C ILE A 3 11.00 -5.91 14.11
N SER A 4 11.10 -5.25 15.27
CA SER A 4 11.71 -3.93 15.36
C SER A 4 13.22 -3.97 15.03
N GLY A 5 13.71 -2.93 14.35
CA GLY A 5 15.15 -2.77 14.03
C GLY A 5 15.65 -3.58 12.83
N THR A 6 14.77 -4.05 11.93
CA THR A 6 15.14 -4.79 10.71
C THR A 6 15.31 -3.90 9.46
N GLY A 7 15.20 -2.57 9.59
CA GLY A 7 15.41 -1.66 8.45
C GLY A 7 14.17 -1.33 7.63
N LYS A 8 12.96 -1.62 8.12
CA LYS A 8 11.70 -1.34 7.41
C LYS A 8 11.57 0.12 6.95
N THR A 9 11.79 1.05 7.85
CA THR A 9 11.78 2.50 7.58
C THR A 9 12.86 2.89 6.57
N SER A 10 14.07 2.33 6.71
CA SER A 10 15.19 2.58 5.81
C SER A 10 14.93 2.17 4.38
N LEU A 11 14.15 1.09 4.16
CA LEU A 11 13.77 0.65 2.82
C LEU A 11 12.94 1.71 2.07
N ALA A 12 11.98 2.35 2.76
CA ALA A 12 11.17 3.42 2.16
C ALA A 12 12.03 4.65 1.81
N TYR A 13 12.96 5.03 2.68
CA TYR A 13 13.92 6.11 2.39
C TYR A 13 14.83 5.78 1.22
N ALA A 14 15.37 4.56 1.19
CA ALA A 14 16.23 4.11 0.09
C ALA A 14 15.49 4.17 -1.25
N PHE A 15 14.24 3.76 -1.28
CA PHE A 15 13.44 3.81 -2.49
C PHE A 15 13.16 5.24 -2.95
N GLY A 16 12.77 6.14 -2.04
CA GLY A 16 12.60 7.57 -2.37
C GLY A 16 13.91 8.19 -2.90
N SER A 17 15.02 7.93 -2.23
CA SER A 17 16.34 8.39 -2.69
C SER A 17 16.72 7.83 -4.06
N PHE A 18 16.40 6.57 -4.34
CA PHE A 18 16.67 5.93 -5.62
C PHE A 18 15.92 6.59 -6.78
N VAL A 19 14.64 6.96 -6.58
CA VAL A 19 13.84 7.68 -7.59
C VAL A 19 14.09 9.19 -7.61
N ASP A 20 15.14 9.65 -6.93
CA ASP A 20 15.56 11.06 -6.83
C ASP A 20 14.45 12.00 -6.30
N ASN A 21 13.63 11.48 -5.37
CA ASN A 21 12.62 12.28 -4.67
C ASN A 21 12.66 12.01 -3.16
N GLU A 22 12.45 13.05 -2.37
CA GLU A 22 12.47 12.93 -0.91
C GLU A 22 11.22 12.20 -0.39
N THR A 23 11.44 11.19 0.47
CA THR A 23 10.34 10.48 1.14
C THR A 23 9.66 11.38 2.16
N THR A 24 8.37 11.61 1.99
CA THR A 24 7.56 12.32 2.99
C THR A 24 7.21 11.37 4.12
N VAL A 25 7.63 11.69 5.33
CA VAL A 25 7.42 10.85 6.50
C VAL A 25 6.32 11.42 7.39
N ALA A 26 5.35 10.60 7.71
CA ALA A 26 4.36 10.84 8.74
C ALA A 26 4.51 9.80 9.85
N SER A 27 5.05 10.24 11.00
CA SER A 27 5.12 9.39 12.20
C SER A 27 3.73 9.31 12.82
N VAL A 28 3.12 8.14 12.74
CA VAL A 28 1.77 7.92 13.26
C VAL A 28 1.77 8.05 14.77
N GLN A 29 0.77 8.73 15.30
CA GLN A 29 0.64 8.97 16.75
C GLN A 29 -0.50 8.12 17.32
N PRO A 30 -0.45 7.71 18.60
CA PRO A 30 -1.54 6.98 19.25
C PRO A 30 -2.87 7.74 19.28
N SER A 31 -2.83 9.05 19.08
CA SER A 31 -4.01 9.93 19.04
C SER A 31 -4.73 9.92 17.68
N TRP A 32 -4.14 9.41 16.63
CA TRP A 32 -4.72 9.42 15.29
C TRP A 32 -6.01 8.60 15.23
N ARG A 33 -7.11 9.21 14.75
CA ARG A 33 -8.44 8.59 14.79
C ARG A 33 -9.25 8.72 13.51
N ASP A 34 -8.96 9.70 12.68
CA ASP A 34 -9.73 9.98 11.46
C ASP A 34 -8.84 10.54 10.35
N SER A 35 -9.40 10.79 9.19
CA SER A 35 -8.68 11.23 7.99
C SER A 35 -8.09 12.65 8.10
N THR A 36 -8.46 13.43 9.12
CA THR A 36 -7.86 14.75 9.35
C THR A 36 -6.36 14.68 9.65
N GLU A 37 -5.89 13.54 10.14
CA GLU A 37 -4.47 13.29 10.39
C GLU A 37 -3.66 13.14 9.09
N ILE A 38 -4.34 12.76 8.00
CA ILE A 38 -3.75 12.65 6.66
C ILE A 38 -3.90 13.95 5.87
N PHE A 39 -5.07 14.54 5.89
CA PHE A 39 -5.40 15.67 5.03
C PHE A 39 -5.31 17.02 5.74
N GLY A 40 -5.45 17.05 7.06
CA GLY A 40 -5.66 18.27 7.81
C GLY A 40 -7.14 18.61 7.96
N TYR A 41 -7.42 19.81 8.44
CA TYR A 41 -8.78 20.22 8.73
C TYR A 41 -8.96 21.74 8.60
N PHE A 42 -10.19 22.15 8.30
CA PHE A 42 -10.56 23.57 8.29
C PHE A 42 -10.81 24.06 9.71
N ASN A 43 -10.10 25.13 10.11
CA ASN A 43 -10.27 25.76 11.40
C ASN A 43 -11.32 26.89 11.31
N GLU A 44 -12.49 26.65 11.88
CA GLU A 44 -13.61 27.57 11.84
C GLU A 44 -13.35 28.91 12.55
N PHE A 45 -12.46 28.95 13.52
CA PHE A 45 -12.11 30.17 14.25
C PHE A 45 -11.16 31.07 13.46
N THR A 46 -10.12 30.50 12.89
CA THR A 46 -9.12 31.23 12.11
C THR A 46 -9.52 31.38 10.64
N LYS A 47 -10.56 30.67 10.19
CA LYS A 47 -10.98 30.58 8.78
C LYS A 47 -9.83 30.17 7.85
N LYS A 48 -8.96 29.28 8.32
CA LYS A 48 -7.83 28.73 7.58
C LYS A 48 -7.88 27.21 7.60
N PHE A 49 -7.43 26.62 6.52
CA PHE A 49 -7.16 25.18 6.46
C PHE A 49 -5.78 24.90 7.07
N ASN A 50 -5.73 23.96 8.01
CA ASN A 50 -4.48 23.43 8.58
C ASN A 50 -4.11 22.17 7.80
N GLU A 51 -3.22 22.29 6.84
CA GLU A 51 -2.74 21.22 6.01
C GLU A 51 -1.68 20.37 6.71
N THR A 52 -1.57 19.11 6.31
CA THR A 52 -0.50 18.20 6.73
C THR A 52 0.59 18.17 5.66
N ALA A 53 1.78 17.69 6.02
CA ALA A 53 2.85 17.48 5.05
C ALA A 53 2.45 16.48 3.94
N ILE A 54 1.59 15.51 4.25
CA ILE A 54 1.06 14.56 3.26
C ILE A 54 0.17 15.30 2.25
N LEU A 55 -0.76 16.14 2.72
CA LEU A 55 -1.63 16.92 1.84
C LEU A 55 -0.84 17.88 0.97
N GLU A 56 0.14 18.59 1.53
CA GLU A 56 1.04 19.46 0.77
C GLU A 56 1.72 18.71 -0.40
N LYS A 57 2.22 17.49 -0.12
CA LYS A 57 2.84 16.66 -1.14
C LYS A 57 1.85 16.06 -2.14
N MET A 58 0.63 15.71 -1.72
CA MET A 58 -0.44 15.33 -2.65
C MET A 58 -0.76 16.46 -3.63
N TYR A 59 -0.81 17.68 -3.11
CA TYR A 59 -1.04 18.86 -3.92
C TYR A 59 0.12 19.13 -4.90
N GLU A 60 1.37 19.06 -4.42
CA GLU A 60 2.58 19.23 -5.23
C GLU A 60 2.67 18.18 -6.35
N ALA A 61 2.40 16.91 -6.03
CA ALA A 61 2.44 15.80 -6.98
C ALA A 61 1.51 15.96 -8.19
N GLN A 62 0.47 16.80 -8.08
CA GLN A 62 -0.43 17.09 -9.21
C GLN A 62 0.17 18.02 -10.27
N TYR A 63 1.31 18.64 -9.99
CA TYR A 63 1.96 19.59 -10.92
C TYR A 63 3.06 18.95 -11.76
N ASN A 64 3.47 17.73 -11.45
CA ASN A 64 4.56 17.06 -12.15
C ASN A 64 4.29 15.56 -12.29
N ASP A 65 5.20 14.82 -12.89
CA ASP A 65 5.11 13.39 -13.16
C ASP A 65 6.21 12.60 -12.41
N GLU A 66 6.78 13.19 -11.37
CA GLU A 66 7.76 12.51 -10.50
C GLU A 66 7.05 11.49 -9.60
N VAL A 67 7.79 10.48 -9.13
CA VAL A 67 7.28 9.48 -8.18
C VAL A 67 7.43 10.02 -6.77
N TYR A 68 6.33 10.09 -6.03
CA TYR A 68 6.30 10.51 -4.63
C TYR A 68 6.14 9.31 -3.71
N ILE A 69 6.92 9.28 -2.63
CA ILE A 69 6.82 8.25 -1.60
C ILE A 69 6.33 8.89 -0.30
N THR A 70 5.23 8.38 0.23
CA THR A 70 4.71 8.75 1.54
C THR A 70 4.85 7.57 2.48
N LEU A 71 5.60 7.76 3.55
CA LEU A 71 5.83 6.77 4.59
C LEU A 71 4.97 7.07 5.82
N LEU A 72 4.08 6.14 6.15
CA LEU A 72 3.38 6.09 7.44
C LEU A 72 4.22 5.23 8.39
N ASP A 73 5.06 5.90 9.19
CA ASP A 73 5.97 5.18 10.07
C ASP A 73 5.26 4.73 11.34
N GLU A 74 5.48 3.46 11.72
CA GLU A 74 4.78 2.79 12.82
C GLU A 74 3.25 2.86 12.70
N MET A 75 2.74 2.57 11.49
CA MET A 75 1.34 2.79 11.14
C MET A 75 0.33 2.09 12.07
N ASN A 76 0.73 1.02 12.75
CA ASN A 76 -0.13 0.27 13.66
C ASN A 76 -0.03 0.69 15.14
N ILE A 77 0.63 1.80 15.44
CA ILE A 77 0.56 2.41 16.79
C ILE A 77 -0.82 3.04 17.05
N SER A 78 -1.57 3.31 16.00
CA SER A 78 -3.00 3.59 16.03
C SER A 78 -3.75 2.69 15.05
N ARG A 79 -5.09 2.70 15.09
CA ARG A 79 -5.91 1.87 14.21
C ARG A 79 -5.94 2.43 12.80
N VAL A 80 -5.25 1.77 11.89
CA VAL A 80 -5.15 2.15 10.46
C VAL A 80 -6.52 2.29 9.81
N GLU A 81 -7.45 1.40 10.16
CA GLU A 81 -8.80 1.37 9.64
C GLU A 81 -9.63 2.60 9.99
N TYR A 82 -9.14 3.45 10.88
CA TYR A 82 -9.81 4.71 11.26
C TYR A 82 -9.20 5.89 10.52
N TYR A 83 -7.92 6.16 10.73
CA TYR A 83 -7.30 7.36 10.15
C TYR A 83 -6.99 7.24 8.65
N PHE A 84 -6.83 6.01 8.13
CA PHE A 84 -6.53 5.75 6.71
C PHE A 84 -7.71 5.11 5.95
N ALA A 85 -8.88 4.99 6.55
CA ALA A 85 -10.07 4.33 5.99
C ALA A 85 -10.50 4.93 4.65
N GLU A 86 -10.52 6.25 4.56
CA GLU A 86 -10.92 6.97 3.35
C GLU A 86 -9.95 6.69 2.21
N MET A 87 -8.64 6.78 2.47
CA MET A 87 -7.60 6.44 1.50
C MET A 87 -7.69 4.98 1.03
N LEU A 88 -7.88 4.03 1.96
CA LEU A 88 -8.07 2.62 1.59
C LEU A 88 -9.25 2.42 0.65
N SER A 89 -10.32 3.18 0.84
CA SER A 89 -11.52 3.08 0.00
C SER A 89 -11.32 3.74 -1.37
N ILE A 90 -10.69 4.89 -1.40
CA ILE A 90 -10.43 5.64 -2.64
C ILE A 90 -9.43 4.89 -3.53
N LEU A 91 -8.32 4.41 -2.97
CA LEU A 91 -7.28 3.71 -3.73
C LEU A 91 -7.73 2.36 -4.30
N GLU A 92 -8.86 1.82 -3.82
CA GLU A 92 -9.46 0.59 -4.34
C GLU A 92 -10.34 0.81 -5.57
N LEU A 93 -10.77 2.05 -5.82
CA LEU A 93 -11.64 2.35 -6.96
C LEU A 93 -10.93 2.01 -8.28
N PRO A 94 -11.61 1.29 -9.19
CA PRO A 94 -10.98 0.79 -10.42
C PRO A 94 -10.61 1.90 -11.39
N ASN A 95 -11.30 3.04 -11.30
CA ASN A 95 -11.06 4.18 -12.16
C ASN A 95 -10.36 5.28 -11.36
N LYS A 96 -9.10 5.53 -11.67
CA LYS A 96 -8.28 6.57 -11.03
C LYS A 96 -8.88 7.99 -11.16
N LYS A 97 -9.83 8.22 -12.06
CA LYS A 97 -10.57 9.49 -12.15
C LYS A 97 -11.48 9.72 -10.94
N ASP A 98 -11.90 8.65 -10.28
CA ASP A 98 -12.78 8.70 -9.13
C ASP A 98 -11.99 8.78 -7.81
N TRP A 99 -10.67 8.84 -7.87
CA TRP A 99 -9.80 9.05 -6.72
C TRP A 99 -9.87 10.50 -6.26
N VAL A 100 -10.90 10.81 -5.50
CA VAL A 100 -11.20 12.17 -5.06
C VAL A 100 -11.54 12.15 -3.57
N VAL A 101 -10.99 13.10 -2.81
CA VAL A 101 -11.31 13.35 -1.42
C VAL A 101 -11.94 14.74 -1.27
N GLU A 102 -12.97 14.85 -0.45
CA GLU A 102 -13.58 16.12 -0.09
C GLU A 102 -12.85 16.69 1.13
N LEU A 103 -12.12 17.80 0.95
CA LEU A 103 -11.37 18.47 2.01
C LEU A 103 -12.20 19.52 2.75
N VAL A 104 -13.02 20.24 2.02
CA VAL A 104 -13.92 21.27 2.56
C VAL A 104 -15.28 21.18 1.88
N PRO A 105 -16.38 21.31 2.64
CA PRO A 105 -17.74 21.18 2.08
C PRO A 105 -18.18 22.40 1.25
N ASN A 106 -17.48 23.52 1.35
CA ASN A 106 -17.81 24.76 0.66
C ASN A 106 -16.59 25.39 0.01
N VAL A 107 -16.77 25.94 -1.17
CA VAL A 107 -15.76 26.73 -1.88
C VAL A 107 -15.58 28.08 -1.18
N TRP A 108 -14.31 28.48 -0.97
CA TRP A 108 -13.93 29.75 -0.36
C TRP A 108 -13.18 30.61 -1.38
N PRO A 109 -13.33 31.94 -1.33
CA PRO A 109 -12.49 32.83 -2.11
C PRO A 109 -11.02 32.65 -1.77
N GLY A 110 -10.20 32.27 -2.76
CA GLY A 110 -8.77 32.03 -2.56
C GLY A 110 -8.39 30.56 -2.36
N ASP A 111 -9.29 29.62 -2.57
CA ASP A 111 -8.98 28.20 -2.61
C ASP A 111 -7.82 27.89 -3.57
N PRO A 112 -6.96 26.90 -3.25
CA PRO A 112 -5.90 26.47 -4.13
C PRO A 112 -6.40 26.02 -5.50
N LYS A 113 -5.65 26.34 -6.57
CA LYS A 113 -6.06 26.13 -7.98
C LYS A 113 -6.36 24.67 -8.37
N LYS A 114 -5.81 23.70 -7.60
CA LYS A 114 -6.01 22.27 -7.88
C LYS A 114 -7.15 21.66 -7.06
N LEU A 115 -7.83 22.46 -6.24
CA LEU A 115 -9.09 22.06 -5.65
C LEU A 115 -10.23 22.36 -6.64
N ASP A 116 -11.09 21.39 -6.83
CA ASP A 116 -12.31 21.53 -7.61
C ASP A 116 -13.50 21.33 -6.67
N ASP A 117 -14.23 22.42 -6.42
CA ASP A 117 -15.38 22.46 -5.51
C ASP A 117 -15.04 21.85 -4.12
N GLY A 118 -13.91 22.28 -3.51
CA GLY A 118 -13.45 21.78 -2.22
C GLY A 118 -12.87 20.38 -2.23
N LYS A 119 -12.74 19.76 -3.40
CA LYS A 119 -12.27 18.39 -3.58
C LYS A 119 -10.87 18.34 -4.16
N LEU A 120 -10.08 17.40 -3.66
CA LEU A 120 -8.73 17.13 -4.16
C LEU A 120 -8.72 15.78 -4.89
N LYS A 121 -8.21 15.77 -6.12
CA LYS A 121 -7.88 14.51 -6.80
C LYS A 121 -6.64 13.91 -6.16
N ILE A 122 -6.71 12.67 -5.68
CA ILE A 122 -5.56 11.95 -5.16
C ILE A 122 -4.58 11.67 -6.32
N PRO A 123 -3.30 12.07 -6.20
CA PRO A 123 -2.32 11.89 -7.26
C PRO A 123 -1.96 10.42 -7.46
N GLU A 124 -1.94 10.00 -8.73
CA GLU A 124 -1.61 8.62 -9.12
C GLU A 124 -0.12 8.29 -8.95
N ASN A 125 0.71 9.31 -8.97
CA ASN A 125 2.18 9.24 -8.85
C ASN A 125 2.66 9.28 -7.40
N MET A 126 1.77 9.13 -6.41
CA MET A 126 2.13 9.04 -5.00
C MET A 126 1.88 7.63 -4.47
N TRP A 127 2.91 7.03 -3.90
CA TRP A 127 2.85 5.69 -3.31
C TRP A 127 2.92 5.77 -1.78
N TYR A 128 2.11 4.95 -1.12
CA TYR A 128 1.98 4.92 0.32
C TYR A 128 2.63 3.65 0.85
N ILE A 129 3.60 3.82 1.75
CA ILE A 129 4.30 2.72 2.42
C ILE A 129 4.00 2.85 3.92
N GLY A 130 3.57 1.76 4.56
CA GLY A 130 3.39 1.71 6.00
C GLY A 130 4.38 0.76 6.65
N THR A 131 5.05 1.17 7.71
CA THR A 131 5.84 0.24 8.54
C THR A 131 4.97 -0.29 9.67
N ILE A 132 5.11 -1.59 9.95
CA ILE A 132 4.38 -2.30 11.00
C ILE A 132 5.39 -3.02 11.88
N ASN A 133 5.27 -2.83 13.19
CA ASN A 133 5.98 -3.60 14.19
C ASN A 133 5.00 -4.64 14.78
N ASN A 134 5.42 -5.90 14.77
CA ASN A 134 4.66 -6.99 15.37
C ASN A 134 5.07 -7.14 16.84
N ASP A 135 4.68 -6.18 17.67
CA ASP A 135 4.90 -6.21 19.11
C ASP A 135 3.58 -6.05 19.89
N ASP A 136 3.58 -6.42 21.17
CA ASP A 136 2.39 -6.45 22.01
C ASP A 136 1.81 -5.05 22.31
N SER A 137 2.53 -3.99 21.99
CA SER A 137 2.14 -2.59 22.27
C SER A 137 1.37 -1.94 21.12
N THR A 138 1.24 -2.63 19.99
CA THR A 138 0.64 -2.10 18.76
C THR A 138 -0.69 -2.77 18.43
N PHE A 139 -1.49 -2.12 17.57
CA PHE A 139 -2.74 -2.70 17.10
C PHE A 139 -2.50 -3.73 16.00
N MET A 140 -3.27 -4.82 16.04
CA MET A 140 -3.31 -5.76 14.93
C MET A 140 -3.88 -5.07 13.68
N ILE A 141 -3.25 -5.33 12.55
CA ILE A 141 -3.75 -4.89 11.25
C ILE A 141 -4.78 -5.90 10.76
N THR A 142 -5.94 -5.41 10.35
CA THR A 142 -7.02 -6.27 9.87
C THR A 142 -6.90 -6.57 8.38
N ASP A 143 -7.65 -7.57 7.92
CA ASP A 143 -7.73 -7.94 6.50
C ASP A 143 -8.16 -6.77 5.60
N LYS A 144 -8.90 -5.78 6.15
CA LYS A 144 -9.29 -4.58 5.39
C LYS A 144 -8.09 -3.82 4.83
N VAL A 145 -6.98 -3.82 5.55
CA VAL A 145 -5.71 -3.20 5.12
C VAL A 145 -4.91 -4.17 4.28
N TYR A 146 -4.71 -5.40 4.78
CA TYR A 146 -3.89 -6.39 4.08
C TYR A 146 -4.43 -6.78 2.70
N ASP A 147 -5.74 -6.87 2.53
CA ASP A 147 -6.34 -7.17 1.23
C ASP A 147 -6.05 -6.08 0.18
N ARG A 148 -5.75 -4.85 0.63
CA ARG A 148 -5.47 -3.69 -0.23
C ARG A 148 -3.99 -3.34 -0.38
N ALA A 149 -3.15 -3.80 0.53
CA ALA A 149 -1.71 -3.56 0.52
C ALA A 149 -0.94 -4.75 -0.09
N MET A 150 0.29 -4.53 -0.51
CA MET A 150 1.26 -5.59 -0.79
C MET A 150 2.18 -5.71 0.42
N PRO A 151 2.02 -6.74 1.28
CA PRO A 151 2.87 -6.91 2.44
C PRO A 151 4.28 -7.37 2.04
N ILE A 152 5.28 -6.81 2.70
CA ILE A 152 6.68 -7.25 2.62
C ILE A 152 7.12 -7.56 4.06
N SER A 153 7.46 -8.81 4.32
CA SER A 153 7.95 -9.26 5.63
C SER A 153 9.46 -9.16 5.69
N ILE A 154 9.97 -8.53 6.74
CA ILE A 154 11.40 -8.35 7.01
C ILE A 154 11.63 -8.80 8.45
N ASP A 155 11.81 -10.10 8.64
CA ASP A 155 11.89 -10.72 9.95
C ASP A 155 13.32 -10.94 10.42
N ASP A 156 14.29 -10.94 9.50
CA ASP A 156 15.68 -11.12 9.78
C ASP A 156 16.46 -9.80 9.76
N LYS A 157 17.46 -9.70 10.64
CA LYS A 157 18.44 -8.62 10.58
C LYS A 157 19.50 -8.99 9.56
N CYS A 158 19.71 -8.12 8.58
CA CYS A 158 20.83 -8.25 7.67
C CYS A 158 22.15 -8.08 8.41
N GLU A 159 23.18 -8.82 7.99
CA GLU A 159 24.56 -8.51 8.35
C GLU A 159 24.94 -7.14 7.80
N VAL A 160 25.81 -6.43 8.51
CA VAL A 160 26.30 -5.13 8.04
C VAL A 160 27.13 -5.36 6.77
N PHE A 161 26.77 -4.68 5.71
CA PHE A 161 27.49 -4.71 4.44
C PHE A 161 27.74 -3.28 3.94
N GLU A 162 28.81 -3.10 3.19
CA GLU A 162 29.04 -1.85 2.47
C GLU A 162 28.23 -1.88 1.18
N ALA A 163 27.21 -1.02 1.10
CA ALA A 163 26.44 -0.86 -0.13
C ALA A 163 27.28 -0.12 -1.16
N PRO A 164 27.32 -0.57 -2.43
CA PRO A 164 27.93 0.21 -3.50
C PRO A 164 27.15 1.51 -3.72
N ASP A 165 27.86 2.56 -4.09
CA ASP A 165 27.22 3.79 -4.54
C ASP A 165 26.35 3.49 -5.76
N THR A 166 25.11 3.87 -5.70
CA THR A 166 24.12 3.66 -6.76
C THR A 166 23.65 5.02 -7.27
N ASP A 167 23.70 5.23 -8.58
CA ASP A 167 23.18 6.43 -9.19
C ASP A 167 21.66 6.52 -8.98
N ARG A 168 21.20 7.73 -8.69
CA ARG A 168 19.78 8.02 -8.60
C ARG A 168 19.16 8.01 -9.99
N ILE A 169 17.96 7.48 -10.09
CA ILE A 169 17.24 7.40 -11.37
C ILE A 169 16.17 8.49 -11.40
N LYS A 170 16.36 9.47 -12.29
CA LYS A 170 15.27 10.39 -12.64
C LYS A 170 14.28 9.65 -13.53
N THR A 171 13.18 9.22 -12.94
CA THR A 171 12.12 8.52 -13.66
C THR A 171 10.80 9.23 -13.47
N SER A 172 9.95 9.20 -14.50
CA SER A 172 8.59 9.66 -14.38
C SER A 172 7.64 8.51 -13.98
N TYR A 173 6.56 8.86 -13.30
CA TYR A 173 5.50 7.90 -13.01
C TYR A 173 4.95 7.24 -14.29
N LYS A 174 4.71 8.02 -15.34
CA LYS A 174 4.23 7.49 -16.62
C LYS A 174 5.17 6.46 -17.24
N TYR A 175 6.48 6.68 -17.10
CA TYR A 175 7.46 5.69 -17.58
C TYR A 175 7.38 4.40 -16.77
N LEU A 176 7.31 4.49 -15.43
CA LEU A 176 7.15 3.30 -14.59
C LEU A 176 5.82 2.59 -14.86
N ASP A 177 4.71 3.32 -14.97
CA ASP A 177 3.39 2.76 -15.30
C ASP A 177 3.45 2.01 -16.65
N SER A 178 4.13 2.58 -17.66
CA SER A 178 4.34 1.91 -18.95
C SER A 178 5.17 0.61 -18.84
N LEU A 179 6.12 0.53 -17.90
CA LEU A 179 6.86 -0.71 -17.64
C LEU A 179 5.98 -1.78 -16.99
N PHE A 180 5.08 -1.40 -16.07
CA PHE A 180 4.09 -2.32 -15.51
C PHE A 180 3.10 -2.81 -16.57
N GLU A 181 2.59 -1.93 -17.42
CA GLU A 181 1.73 -2.33 -18.55
C GLU A 181 2.46 -3.29 -19.50
N LYS A 182 3.72 -2.98 -19.83
CA LYS A 182 4.56 -3.85 -20.67
C LYS A 182 4.74 -5.22 -20.03
N SER A 183 5.08 -5.29 -18.74
CA SER A 183 5.25 -6.56 -18.03
C SER A 183 3.97 -7.39 -18.04
N SER A 184 2.82 -6.76 -17.80
CA SER A 184 1.51 -7.43 -17.82
C SER A 184 1.13 -7.99 -19.20
N ASN A 185 1.62 -7.38 -20.27
CA ASN A 185 1.39 -7.87 -21.63
C ASN A 185 2.36 -8.99 -22.02
N GLU A 186 3.62 -8.94 -21.56
CA GLU A 186 4.67 -9.89 -21.93
C GLU A 186 4.68 -11.16 -21.04
N HIS A 187 4.24 -11.06 -19.80
CA HIS A 187 4.36 -12.11 -18.78
C HIS A 187 3.03 -12.43 -18.11
N GLN A 188 2.04 -12.85 -18.87
CA GLN A 188 0.75 -13.23 -18.31
C GLN A 188 0.87 -14.50 -17.44
N VAL A 189 0.11 -14.54 -16.35
CA VAL A 189 -0.03 -15.75 -15.54
C VAL A 189 -0.68 -16.84 -16.37
N SER A 190 -0.11 -18.04 -16.36
CA SER A 190 -0.58 -19.17 -17.14
C SER A 190 -2.00 -19.61 -16.74
N GLU A 191 -2.78 -20.08 -17.72
CA GLU A 191 -4.13 -20.60 -17.46
C GLU A 191 -4.11 -21.77 -16.48
N GLU A 192 -3.10 -22.65 -16.57
CA GLU A 192 -2.91 -23.77 -15.66
C GLU A 192 -2.81 -23.31 -14.20
N ASN A 193 -1.99 -22.27 -13.93
CA ASN A 193 -1.84 -21.73 -12.58
C ASN A 193 -3.08 -20.97 -12.11
N LEU A 194 -3.76 -20.26 -13.00
CA LEU A 194 -5.06 -19.63 -12.67
C LEU A 194 -6.12 -20.66 -12.29
N GLU A 195 -6.16 -21.80 -12.96
CA GLU A 195 -7.06 -22.91 -12.60
C GLU A 195 -6.71 -23.52 -11.23
N LYS A 196 -5.42 -23.73 -10.95
CA LYS A 196 -4.96 -24.21 -9.62
C LYS A 196 -5.36 -23.22 -8.51
N ILE A 197 -5.19 -21.92 -8.73
CA ILE A 197 -5.60 -20.88 -7.77
C ILE A 197 -7.13 -20.91 -7.56
N ALA A 198 -7.91 -21.07 -8.62
CA ALA A 198 -9.36 -21.21 -8.51
C ALA A 198 -9.80 -22.49 -7.79
N GLN A 199 -9.04 -23.58 -7.90
CA GLN A 199 -9.25 -24.80 -7.12
C GLN A 199 -8.92 -24.59 -5.66
N LEU A 200 -7.79 -23.93 -5.37
CA LEU A 200 -7.39 -23.57 -3.99
C LEU A 200 -8.44 -22.69 -3.35
N ASP A 201 -8.95 -21.66 -4.04
CA ASP A 201 -10.00 -20.75 -3.50
C ASP A 201 -11.26 -21.54 -3.12
N ARG A 202 -11.71 -22.44 -3.97
CA ARG A 202 -12.86 -23.32 -3.67
C ARG A 202 -12.59 -24.19 -2.47
N TYR A 203 -11.42 -24.82 -2.39
CA TYR A 203 -11.05 -25.66 -1.24
C TYR A 203 -11.04 -24.86 0.05
N VAL A 204 -10.44 -23.67 0.03
CA VAL A 204 -10.35 -22.78 1.21
C VAL A 204 -11.74 -22.27 1.65
N ILE A 205 -12.64 -22.00 0.70
CA ILE A 205 -14.04 -21.62 1.02
C ILE A 205 -14.78 -22.80 1.68
N ASP A 206 -14.69 -23.98 1.08
CA ASP A 206 -15.48 -25.15 1.50
C ASP A 206 -15.06 -25.66 2.89
N HIS A 207 -13.75 -25.67 3.18
CA HIS A 207 -13.20 -26.26 4.41
C HIS A 207 -12.97 -25.24 5.52
N PHE A 208 -12.56 -24.01 5.19
CA PHE A 208 -12.18 -22.99 6.18
C PHE A 208 -13.11 -21.79 6.24
N ARG A 209 -14.08 -21.70 5.30
CA ARG A 209 -14.97 -20.54 5.16
C ARG A 209 -14.21 -19.20 4.98
N LEU A 210 -13.02 -19.28 4.45
CA LEU A 210 -12.22 -18.15 4.01
C LEU A 210 -12.34 -18.01 2.49
N ALA A 211 -12.28 -16.79 1.98
CA ALA A 211 -12.19 -16.54 0.55
C ALA A 211 -11.14 -15.47 0.30
N PHE A 212 -10.38 -15.62 -0.76
CA PHE A 212 -9.46 -14.57 -1.16
C PHE A 212 -9.96 -13.75 -2.36
N GLY A 213 -11.04 -14.17 -2.98
CA GLY A 213 -11.84 -13.38 -3.89
C GLY A 213 -11.13 -12.77 -5.09
N ASN A 214 -11.90 -12.07 -5.92
CA ASN A 214 -11.42 -11.48 -7.17
C ASN A 214 -10.33 -10.41 -6.98
N ARG A 215 -10.24 -9.78 -5.79
CA ARG A 215 -9.22 -8.75 -5.52
C ARG A 215 -7.82 -9.34 -5.50
N ILE A 216 -7.63 -10.45 -4.81
CA ILE A 216 -6.31 -11.12 -4.74
C ILE A 216 -5.93 -11.67 -6.12
N VAL A 217 -6.89 -12.23 -6.87
CA VAL A 217 -6.65 -12.67 -8.24
C VAL A 217 -6.22 -11.50 -9.15
N LYS A 218 -6.83 -10.32 -8.98
CA LYS A 218 -6.42 -9.11 -9.71
C LYS A 218 -4.99 -8.71 -9.34
N GLN A 219 -4.68 -8.63 -8.05
CA GLN A 219 -3.33 -8.31 -7.58
C GLN A 219 -2.28 -9.32 -8.07
N LEU A 220 -2.63 -10.59 -8.14
CA LEU A 220 -1.78 -11.63 -8.67
C LEU A 220 -1.46 -11.40 -10.17
N LYS A 221 -2.47 -11.03 -10.97
CA LYS A 221 -2.29 -10.70 -12.39
C LYS A 221 -1.50 -9.41 -12.64
N GLU A 222 -1.36 -8.55 -11.64
CA GLU A 222 -0.55 -7.33 -11.69
C GLU A 222 0.87 -7.58 -11.16
N PHE A 223 1.00 -8.30 -10.05
CA PHE A 223 2.27 -8.52 -9.36
C PHE A 223 3.17 -9.55 -10.07
N VAL A 224 2.62 -10.71 -10.42
CA VAL A 224 3.43 -11.83 -10.99
C VAL A 224 4.13 -11.43 -12.28
N PRO A 225 3.47 -10.75 -13.25
CA PRO A 225 4.15 -10.25 -14.43
C PRO A 225 5.32 -9.30 -14.13
N ALA A 226 5.12 -8.37 -13.17
CA ALA A 226 6.19 -7.45 -12.76
C ALA A 226 7.34 -8.21 -12.08
N TYR A 227 7.04 -9.21 -11.26
CA TYR A 227 8.02 -10.05 -10.60
C TYR A 227 8.88 -10.84 -11.62
N ILE A 228 8.25 -11.40 -12.66
CA ILE A 228 8.95 -12.09 -13.75
C ILE A 228 9.83 -11.09 -14.53
N ALA A 229 9.32 -9.91 -14.85
CA ALA A 229 10.08 -8.87 -15.55
C ALA A 229 11.32 -8.43 -14.77
N CYS A 230 11.30 -8.54 -13.44
CA CYS A 230 12.43 -8.29 -12.56
C CYS A 230 13.38 -9.50 -12.39
N GLY A 231 13.18 -10.58 -13.12
CA GLY A 231 14.06 -11.78 -13.12
C GLY A 231 13.59 -12.89 -12.18
N GLY A 232 12.39 -12.79 -11.61
CA GLY A 232 11.75 -13.89 -10.87
C GLY A 232 11.08 -14.91 -11.82
N ASP A 233 10.44 -15.92 -11.24
CA ASP A 233 9.64 -16.88 -11.98
C ASP A 233 8.16 -16.84 -11.54
N GLU A 234 7.27 -17.38 -12.37
CA GLU A 234 5.84 -17.34 -12.17
C GLU A 234 5.42 -18.00 -10.85
N VAL A 235 5.97 -19.18 -10.57
CA VAL A 235 5.58 -19.99 -9.39
C VAL A 235 6.02 -19.31 -8.11
N ALA A 236 7.24 -18.78 -8.07
CA ALA A 236 7.74 -18.03 -6.91
C ALA A 236 6.91 -16.75 -6.65
N GLY A 237 6.50 -16.05 -7.71
CA GLY A 237 5.61 -14.88 -7.57
C GLY A 237 4.22 -15.23 -7.03
N ILE A 238 3.65 -16.34 -7.49
CA ILE A 238 2.38 -16.87 -6.98
C ILE A 238 2.52 -17.31 -5.53
N ASP A 239 3.56 -18.08 -5.22
CA ASP A 239 3.84 -18.59 -3.87
C ASP A 239 3.98 -17.43 -2.87
N TYR A 240 4.71 -16.39 -3.24
CA TYR A 240 4.82 -15.17 -2.43
C TYR A 240 3.45 -14.58 -2.08
N LEU A 241 2.56 -14.44 -3.07
CA LEU A 241 1.22 -13.90 -2.81
C LEU A 241 0.33 -14.84 -1.97
N ILE A 242 0.41 -16.15 -2.22
CA ILE A 242 -0.30 -17.14 -1.40
C ILE A 242 0.14 -17.03 0.05
N ALA A 243 1.44 -17.02 0.31
CA ALA A 243 2.00 -16.92 1.66
C ALA A 243 1.52 -15.65 2.38
N HIS A 244 1.67 -14.49 1.75
CA HIS A 244 1.44 -13.20 2.41
C HIS A 244 -0.01 -12.70 2.37
N LYS A 245 -0.85 -13.26 1.53
CA LYS A 245 -2.25 -12.83 1.38
C LYS A 245 -3.27 -13.89 1.80
N ILE A 246 -2.98 -15.15 1.57
CA ILE A 246 -3.93 -16.24 1.80
C ILE A 246 -3.60 -16.94 3.11
N LEU A 247 -2.38 -17.46 3.28
CA LEU A 247 -1.99 -18.19 4.49
C LEU A 247 -2.05 -17.32 5.74
N ARG A 248 -1.78 -16.04 5.59
CA ARG A 248 -1.94 -15.08 6.69
C ARG A 248 -3.36 -15.09 7.30
N LYS A 249 -4.41 -15.29 6.50
CA LYS A 249 -5.78 -15.35 7.01
C LYS A 249 -6.00 -16.52 7.98
N PHE A 250 -5.17 -17.56 7.87
CA PHE A 250 -5.22 -18.72 8.78
C PHE A 250 -4.67 -18.42 10.17
N GLU A 251 -3.83 -17.38 10.34
CA GLU A 251 -3.32 -16.97 11.65
C GLU A 251 -4.44 -16.58 12.62
N GLN A 252 -5.59 -16.15 12.09
CA GLN A 252 -6.77 -15.77 12.88
C GLN A 252 -7.66 -16.97 13.24
N LEU A 253 -7.40 -18.15 12.65
CA LEU A 253 -8.16 -19.37 12.89
C LEU A 253 -7.57 -20.15 14.06
N ASN A 254 -8.43 -20.85 14.78
CA ASN A 254 -7.97 -21.80 15.78
C ASN A 254 -7.53 -23.09 15.09
N LEU A 255 -6.24 -23.19 14.79
CA LEU A 255 -5.63 -24.29 14.04
C LEU A 255 -5.91 -25.67 14.68
N ALA A 256 -6.14 -25.75 15.99
CA ALA A 256 -6.44 -27.00 16.65
C ALA A 256 -7.78 -27.62 16.20
N TYR A 257 -8.75 -26.78 15.78
CA TYR A 257 -10.05 -27.25 15.31
C TYR A 257 -10.10 -27.59 13.82
N ILE A 258 -9.10 -27.17 13.05
CA ILE A 258 -9.06 -27.37 11.60
C ILE A 258 -7.85 -28.20 11.14
N LYS A 259 -7.22 -28.90 12.08
CA LYS A 259 -6.01 -29.69 11.80
C LYS A 259 -6.27 -30.75 10.74
N ASP A 260 -7.38 -31.46 10.86
CA ASP A 260 -7.73 -32.55 9.94
C ASP A 260 -8.02 -32.06 8.50
N GLU A 261 -8.31 -30.76 8.35
CA GLU A 261 -8.54 -30.12 7.04
C GLU A 261 -7.26 -29.55 6.43
N ILE A 262 -6.20 -29.43 7.23
CA ILE A 262 -4.88 -28.93 6.80
C ILE A 262 -3.98 -30.10 6.35
N ASP A 263 -4.06 -31.24 7.03
CA ASP A 263 -3.30 -32.46 6.77
C ASP A 263 -3.85 -33.20 5.53
#